data_8af2251683d3953bbeba48952ca34051
#
_entry.id   8af2251683d3953bbeba48952ca34051
#
_cell.length_a   1.000
_cell.length_b   1.000
_cell.length_c   1.000
_cell.angle_alpha   90.00
_cell.angle_beta   90.00
_cell.angle_gamma   90.00
#
_symmetry.space_group_name_H-M   'P 1'
#
loop_
_entity.id
_entity.type
_entity.pdbx_description
1 polymer ?
#
loop_
_entity_poly.entity_id
_entity_poly.type
_entity_poly.pdbx_seq_one_letter_code
_entity_poly.pdbx_strand_id
1 'polypeptide(L)'
;MTENNINLIYDKLLKTYSYQGWWPIIGYDGSNPTKTGAVKGYNPKDYSFPRNSKEQFEIIMGSVLTQNTSWPSVEKALNNLSLLCDFSAENILELADSCEDEFKQAIRPAGY
;
A
#
# COMPACT_ATOMS: atom_id res chain seq x y z
N MET A 1 -9.03 -23.31 -19.32
CA MET A 1 -7.67 -23.60 -18.82
C MET A 1 -7.76 -24.60 -17.69
N THR A 2 -6.96 -25.65 -17.72
CA THR A 2 -6.96 -26.68 -16.68
C THR A 2 -6.12 -26.22 -15.48
N GLU A 3 -6.35 -26.83 -14.32
CA GLU A 3 -5.55 -26.58 -13.11
C GLU A 3 -4.05 -26.79 -13.36
N ASN A 4 -3.67 -27.84 -14.11
CA ASN A 4 -2.28 -28.11 -14.46
C ASN A 4 -1.65 -26.98 -15.28
N ASN A 5 -2.42 -26.36 -16.17
CA ASN A 5 -1.92 -25.24 -16.97
C ASN A 5 -1.73 -23.98 -16.10
N ILE A 6 -2.62 -23.76 -15.15
CA ILE A 6 -2.51 -22.63 -14.20
C ILE A 6 -1.25 -22.81 -13.35
N ASN A 7 -1.04 -24.00 -12.79
CA ASN A 7 0.15 -24.29 -11.99
C ASN A 7 1.43 -24.15 -12.80
N LEU A 8 1.43 -24.61 -14.03
CA LEU A 8 2.59 -24.48 -14.91
C LEU A 8 2.94 -23.02 -15.20
N ILE A 9 1.93 -22.19 -15.44
CA ILE A 9 2.11 -20.74 -15.65
C ILE A 9 2.67 -20.10 -14.39
N TYR A 10 2.07 -20.41 -13.23
CA TYR A 10 2.52 -19.90 -11.93
C TYR A 10 3.99 -20.26 -11.67
N ASP A 11 4.34 -21.53 -11.83
CA ASP A 11 5.72 -22.00 -11.59
C ASP A 11 6.71 -21.30 -12.53
N LYS A 12 6.34 -21.12 -13.79
CA LYS A 12 7.17 -20.43 -14.76
C LYS A 12 7.39 -18.96 -14.41
N LEU A 13 6.31 -18.28 -13.98
CA LEU A 13 6.39 -16.89 -13.55
C LEU A 13 7.20 -16.74 -12.27
N LEU A 14 7.02 -17.64 -11.31
CA LEU A 14 7.77 -17.64 -10.06
C LEU A 14 9.27 -17.87 -10.33
N LYS A 15 9.61 -18.80 -11.22
CA LYS A 15 11.00 -19.07 -11.62
C LYS A 15 11.64 -17.85 -12.29
N THR A 16 10.87 -17.13 -13.12
CA THR A 16 11.37 -15.97 -13.88
C THR A 16 11.51 -14.73 -13.02
N TYR A 17 10.51 -14.43 -12.20
CA TYR A 17 10.40 -13.16 -11.47
C TYR A 17 10.66 -13.27 -9.98
N SER A 18 10.70 -14.49 -9.41
CA SER A 18 10.83 -14.75 -7.98
C SER A 18 9.65 -14.13 -7.20
N TYR A 19 9.77 -14.05 -5.90
CA TYR A 19 8.77 -13.45 -5.02
C TYR A 19 8.78 -11.93 -5.17
N GLN A 20 7.62 -11.32 -5.40
CA GLN A 20 7.53 -9.90 -5.70
C GLN A 20 7.52 -9.02 -4.46
N GLY A 21 6.62 -9.28 -3.49
CA GLY A 21 6.57 -8.53 -2.24
C GLY A 21 6.58 -7.02 -2.45
N TRP A 22 5.81 -6.53 -3.39
CA TRP A 22 5.99 -5.16 -3.87
C TRP A 22 5.21 -4.10 -3.11
N TRP A 23 4.15 -4.46 -2.36
CA TRP A 23 3.31 -3.43 -1.75
C TRP A 23 4.11 -2.64 -0.71
N PRO A 24 4.33 -1.34 -0.95
CA PRO A 24 5.18 -0.54 -0.08
C PRO A 24 4.50 -0.21 1.26
N ILE A 25 5.31 -0.14 2.31
CA ILE A 25 4.86 0.19 3.67
C ILE A 25 5.62 1.43 4.14
N ILE A 26 4.90 2.40 4.72
CA ILE A 26 5.49 3.62 5.28
C ILE A 26 6.50 3.24 6.38
N GLY A 27 7.67 3.89 6.32
CA GLY A 27 8.72 3.67 7.30
C GLY A 27 9.62 2.47 7.02
N TYR A 28 9.35 1.69 5.99
CA TYR A 28 10.24 0.63 5.55
C TYR A 28 11.19 1.15 4.47
N ASP A 29 12.47 0.83 4.57
CA ASP A 29 13.51 1.40 3.72
C ASP A 29 13.82 0.59 2.45
N GLY A 30 13.05 -0.44 2.14
CA GLY A 30 13.25 -1.25 0.94
C GLY A 30 13.18 -0.41 -0.33
N SER A 31 14.10 -0.64 -1.23
CA SER A 31 14.17 0.09 -2.49
C SER A 31 13.19 -0.44 -3.52
N ASN A 32 12.64 0.46 -4.34
CA ASN A 32 11.80 0.10 -5.46
C ASN A 32 12.62 -0.61 -6.54
N PRO A 33 12.28 -1.85 -6.92
CA PRO A 33 13.00 -2.56 -7.98
C PRO A 33 12.70 -2.03 -9.38
N THR A 34 11.67 -1.18 -9.52
CA THR A 34 11.31 -0.53 -10.78
C THR A 34 11.44 0.99 -10.63
N LYS A 35 11.27 1.71 -11.74
CA LYS A 35 11.32 3.18 -11.73
C LYS A 35 9.92 3.81 -11.64
N THR A 36 8.91 3.03 -11.32
CA THR A 36 7.53 3.50 -11.22
C THR A 36 6.99 3.23 -9.83
N GLY A 37 6.06 4.08 -9.38
CA GLY A 37 5.44 3.98 -8.06
C GLY A 37 6.29 4.60 -6.96
N ALA A 38 6.20 4.05 -5.75
CA ALA A 38 6.93 4.56 -4.59
C ALA A 38 8.44 4.38 -4.74
N VAL A 39 9.21 5.28 -4.16
CA VAL A 39 10.68 5.19 -4.15
C VAL A 39 11.16 4.22 -3.08
N LYS A 40 10.52 4.22 -1.92
CA LYS A 40 10.86 3.39 -0.76
C LYS A 40 9.66 2.59 -0.28
N GLY A 41 9.89 1.73 0.68
CA GLY A 41 8.83 0.96 1.31
C GLY A 41 8.62 -0.42 0.70
N TYR A 42 9.31 -0.75 -0.37
CA TYR A 42 9.20 -2.05 -1.04
C TYR A 42 9.91 -3.14 -0.25
N ASN A 43 9.34 -4.33 -0.32
CA ASN A 43 9.84 -5.51 0.38
C ASN A 43 9.96 -6.70 -0.58
N PRO A 44 10.75 -6.58 -1.67
CA PRO A 44 10.88 -7.65 -2.66
C PRO A 44 11.38 -8.94 -2.00
N LYS A 45 10.82 -10.07 -2.41
CA LYS A 45 11.17 -11.42 -1.92
C LYS A 45 10.85 -11.66 -0.45
N ASP A 46 10.14 -10.75 0.21
CA ASP A 46 9.75 -10.88 1.60
C ASP A 46 8.23 -10.88 1.74
N TYR A 47 7.66 -12.02 2.07
CA TYR A 47 6.22 -12.20 2.26
C TYR A 47 5.79 -12.09 3.72
N SER A 48 6.68 -11.66 4.62
CA SER A 48 6.31 -11.41 6.02
C SER A 48 5.43 -10.17 6.19
N PHE A 49 5.42 -9.26 5.21
CA PHE A 49 4.54 -8.09 5.20
C PHE A 49 3.16 -8.44 4.64
N PRO A 50 2.08 -7.87 5.17
CA PRO A 50 2.00 -7.00 6.35
C PRO A 50 2.24 -7.79 7.66
N ARG A 51 2.99 -7.21 8.59
CA ARG A 51 3.43 -7.89 9.82
C ARG A 51 2.45 -7.74 11.00
N ASN A 52 1.57 -6.76 10.92
CA ASN A 52 0.65 -6.41 12.00
C ASN A 52 -0.61 -5.72 11.47
N SER A 53 -1.57 -5.48 12.35
CA SER A 53 -2.85 -4.86 11.99
C SER A 53 -2.70 -3.46 11.41
N LYS A 54 -1.73 -2.68 11.88
CA LYS A 54 -1.46 -1.33 11.37
C LYS A 54 -1.04 -1.37 9.91
N GLU A 55 -0.11 -2.25 9.56
CA GLU A 55 0.36 -2.43 8.18
C GLU A 55 -0.75 -3.00 7.28
N GLN A 56 -1.57 -3.92 7.80
CA GLN A 56 -2.73 -4.43 7.08
C GLN A 56 -3.71 -3.32 6.73
N PHE A 57 -4.01 -2.46 7.69
CA PHE A 57 -4.91 -1.33 7.47
C PHE A 57 -4.32 -0.30 6.51
N GLU A 58 -3.03 -0.06 6.58
CA GLU A 58 -2.32 0.81 5.63
C GLU A 58 -2.48 0.32 4.19
N ILE A 59 -2.34 -0.98 3.96
CA ILE A 59 -2.53 -1.59 2.64
C ILE A 59 -3.98 -1.41 2.17
N ILE A 60 -4.95 -1.62 3.05
CA ILE A 60 -6.38 -1.41 2.73
C ILE A 60 -6.61 0.05 2.32
N MET A 61 -6.13 1.00 3.09
CA MET A 61 -6.25 2.42 2.77
C MET A 61 -5.57 2.77 1.44
N GLY A 62 -4.36 2.27 1.24
CA GLY A 62 -3.62 2.49 0.01
C GLY A 62 -4.35 1.93 -1.22
N SER A 63 -4.95 0.76 -1.09
CA SER A 63 -5.69 0.15 -2.21
C SER A 63 -6.95 0.94 -2.56
N VAL A 64 -7.64 1.50 -1.57
CA VAL A 64 -8.80 2.37 -1.80
C VAL A 64 -8.35 3.68 -2.46
N LEU A 65 -7.34 4.33 -1.93
CA LEU A 65 -6.87 5.62 -2.42
C LEU A 65 -6.26 5.56 -3.82
N THR A 66 -5.72 4.42 -4.23
CA THR A 66 -5.05 4.28 -5.52
C THR A 66 -5.99 4.00 -6.70
N GLN A 67 -7.29 3.93 -6.47
CA GLN A 67 -8.24 3.51 -7.52
C GLN A 67 -8.27 4.41 -8.76
N ASN A 68 -7.92 5.66 -8.66
CA ASN A 68 -7.96 6.58 -9.79
C ASN A 68 -6.83 7.61 -9.74
N THR A 69 -5.65 7.22 -9.28
CA THR A 69 -4.50 8.11 -9.18
C THR A 69 -3.20 7.32 -9.21
N SER A 70 -2.08 8.02 -9.30
CA SER A 70 -0.74 7.42 -9.27
C SER A 70 -0.30 7.11 -7.84
N TRP A 71 0.61 6.14 -7.69
CA TRP A 71 1.12 5.77 -6.37
C TRP A 71 1.81 6.91 -5.62
N PRO A 72 2.63 7.79 -6.25
CA PRO A 72 3.19 8.92 -5.52
C PRO A 72 2.15 9.81 -4.84
N SER A 73 0.99 9.99 -5.46
CA SER A 73 -0.13 10.74 -4.87
C SER A 73 -0.73 10.01 -3.67
N VAL A 74 -0.89 8.69 -3.75
CA VAL A 74 -1.35 7.84 -2.65
C VAL A 74 -0.37 7.88 -1.49
N GLU A 75 0.91 7.73 -1.78
CA GLU A 75 1.98 7.79 -0.77
C GLU A 75 1.94 9.11 0.00
N LYS A 76 1.74 10.22 -0.70
CA LYS A 76 1.60 11.54 -0.06
C LYS A 76 0.37 11.61 0.85
N ALA A 77 -0.76 11.07 0.41
CA ALA A 77 -1.98 11.02 1.23
C ALA A 77 -1.78 10.14 2.47
N LEU A 78 -1.17 8.97 2.32
CA LEU A 78 -0.88 8.07 3.43
C LEU A 78 0.09 8.71 4.44
N ASN A 79 1.12 9.40 3.97
CA ASN A 79 2.04 10.13 4.84
C ASN A 79 1.32 11.23 5.61
N ASN A 80 0.45 11.99 4.96
CA ASN A 80 -0.36 13.02 5.62
C ASN A 80 -1.23 12.41 6.73
N LEU A 81 -1.92 11.30 6.45
CA LEU A 81 -2.74 10.62 7.44
C LEU A 81 -1.93 10.09 8.61
N SER A 82 -0.73 9.58 8.37
CA SER A 82 0.14 9.02 9.40
C SER A 82 0.61 10.08 10.41
N LEU A 83 0.63 11.36 10.02
CA LEU A 83 0.95 12.46 10.90
C LEU A 83 -0.22 12.84 11.82
N LEU A 84 -1.45 12.45 11.46
CA LEU A 84 -2.66 12.80 12.19
C LEU A 84 -3.09 11.74 13.19
N CYS A 85 -2.88 10.46 12.87
CA CYS A 85 -3.25 9.35 13.75
C CYS A 85 -2.51 8.06 13.36
N ASP A 86 -2.53 7.10 14.27
CA ASP A 86 -2.09 5.74 13.97
C ASP A 86 -3.13 5.02 13.09
N PHE A 87 -2.67 4.18 12.17
CA PHE A 87 -3.55 3.50 11.24
C PHE A 87 -4.35 2.39 11.91
N SER A 88 -5.65 2.64 12.05
CA SER A 88 -6.67 1.67 12.41
C SER A 88 -8.01 2.17 11.89
N ALA A 89 -8.98 1.28 11.73
CA ALA A 89 -10.32 1.66 11.30
C ALA A 89 -10.95 2.67 12.28
N GLU A 90 -10.77 2.43 13.58
CA GLU A 90 -11.31 3.29 14.64
C GLU A 90 -10.71 4.69 14.58
N ASN A 91 -9.39 4.80 14.47
CA ASN A 91 -8.71 6.09 14.45
C ASN A 91 -9.04 6.90 13.20
N ILE A 92 -9.10 6.27 12.04
CA ILE A 92 -9.47 6.94 10.79
C ILE A 92 -10.92 7.41 10.84
N LEU A 93 -11.84 6.58 11.35
CA LEU A 93 -13.24 6.97 11.49
C LEU A 93 -13.40 8.14 12.44
N GLU A 94 -12.73 8.11 13.58
CA GLU A 94 -12.73 9.21 14.54
C GLU A 94 -12.15 10.50 13.94
N LEU A 95 -11.06 10.40 13.21
CA LEU A 95 -10.46 11.53 12.51
C LEU A 95 -11.43 12.14 11.49
N ALA A 96 -12.10 11.29 10.70
CA ALA A 96 -13.06 11.75 9.70
C ALA A 96 -14.27 12.43 10.34
N ASP A 97 -14.73 11.97 11.50
CA ASP A 97 -15.89 12.53 12.21
C ASP A 97 -15.55 13.78 13.00
N SER A 98 -14.42 13.78 13.70
CA SER A 98 -14.06 14.86 14.64
C SER A 98 -13.20 15.94 14.01
N CYS A 99 -12.43 15.63 12.98
CA CYS A 99 -11.52 16.54 12.28
C CYS A 99 -11.70 16.41 10.76
N GLU A 100 -12.93 16.59 10.31
CA GLU A 100 -13.32 16.35 8.90
C GLU A 100 -12.47 17.15 7.91
N ASP A 101 -12.21 18.42 8.19
CA ASP A 101 -11.44 19.27 7.27
C ASP A 101 -9.99 18.80 7.15
N GLU A 102 -9.36 18.46 8.26
CA GLU A 102 -7.99 17.93 8.27
C GLU A 102 -7.92 16.58 7.55
N PHE A 103 -8.92 15.73 7.76
CA PHE A 103 -9.02 14.44 7.07
C PHE A 103 -9.13 14.63 5.56
N LYS A 104 -10.06 15.47 5.12
CA LYS A 104 -10.25 15.77 3.70
C LYS A 104 -8.98 16.34 3.05
N GLN A 105 -8.32 17.25 3.74
CA GLN A 105 -7.07 17.84 3.26
C GLN A 105 -5.95 16.81 3.14
N ALA A 106 -5.86 15.89 4.10
CA ALA A 106 -4.84 14.84 4.10
C ALA A 106 -4.96 13.92 2.87
N ILE A 107 -6.19 13.54 2.49
CA ILE A 107 -6.41 12.60 1.37
C ILE A 107 -6.53 13.31 0.01
N ARG A 108 -6.56 14.62 -0.04
CA ARG A 108 -6.72 15.38 -1.29
C ARG A 108 -5.69 15.05 -2.36
N PRO A 109 -4.40 14.78 -2.03
CA PRO A 109 -3.44 14.37 -3.07
C PRO A 109 -3.86 13.14 -3.87
N ALA A 110 -4.68 12.25 -3.31
CA ALA A 110 -5.21 11.08 -4.00
C ALA A 110 -6.46 11.39 -4.85
N GLY A 111 -6.93 12.65 -4.89
CA GLY A 111 -8.03 13.08 -5.72
C GLY A 111 -9.41 13.02 -5.06
N TYR A 112 -9.47 12.90 -3.77
CA TYR A 112 -10.73 12.87 -3.01
C TYR A 112 -11.06 14.20 -2.34
#